data_ef778f85f1b9e2da24845f26ac7cbb64
#
_entry.id   ef778f85f1b9e2da24845f26ac7cbb64
#
_cell.length_a   1.000
_cell.length_b   1.000
_cell.length_c   1.000
_cell.angle_alpha   90.00
_cell.angle_beta   90.00
_cell.angle_gamma   90.00
#
_symmetry.space_group_name_H-M   'P 1'
#
loop_
_entity.id
_entity.type
_entity.pdbx_description
1 polymer ?
#
loop_
_entity_poly.entity_id
_entity_poly.type
_entity_poly.pdbx_seq_one_letter_code
_entity_poly.pdbx_strand_id
1 'polypeptide(L)'
;MIKNYFKIAFRNLWRNKAFSVINIFGLAIGMASALLIFLWIQNETGMERFHEKGDRTYLMYNRDKDPEGKAWAWQTTPKVLATKLKKDYPEVEDAVRYNNITFLLTAGEKKLNKRGAFVDSGFLKVFSFPLIEGNADNALKGIYSIVLTEKFAKALFGKEEAMGKTVRIDSVSNCTVTGILKDLPNNTQFQFDYLLPWGYMNMLGWNDESWGNNSVY
;
A
#
# COMPACT_ATOMS: atom_id res chain seq x y z
N MET A 1 -23.18 4.67 -51.89
CA MET A 1 -23.81 5.79 -51.18
C MET A 1 -22.95 6.32 -50.05
N ILE A 2 -22.44 5.50 -49.09
CA ILE A 2 -21.63 5.91 -47.92
C ILE A 2 -20.36 6.69 -48.31
N LYS A 3 -19.63 6.25 -49.35
CA LYS A 3 -18.40 6.89 -49.85
C LYS A 3 -18.61 8.36 -50.30
N ASN A 4 -19.78 8.68 -50.80
CA ASN A 4 -20.13 10.07 -51.19
C ASN A 4 -20.43 10.94 -49.98
N TYR A 5 -21.08 10.43 -48.95
CA TYR A 5 -21.27 11.18 -47.69
C TYR A 5 -19.96 11.54 -47.01
N PHE A 6 -19.01 10.63 -46.96
CA PHE A 6 -17.68 10.92 -46.43
C PHE A 6 -16.94 12.01 -47.23
N LYS A 7 -17.04 11.96 -48.59
CA LYS A 7 -16.38 12.94 -49.45
C LYS A 7 -17.01 14.35 -49.29
N ILE A 8 -18.31 14.42 -49.11
CA ILE A 8 -19.03 15.69 -48.86
C ILE A 8 -18.68 16.22 -47.48
N ALA A 9 -18.69 15.39 -46.45
CA ALA A 9 -18.31 15.76 -45.08
C ALA A 9 -16.90 16.33 -45.01
N PHE A 10 -15.92 15.62 -45.60
CA PHE A 10 -14.55 16.05 -45.64
C PHE A 10 -14.34 17.40 -46.37
N ARG A 11 -15.07 17.59 -47.51
CA ARG A 11 -15.05 18.86 -48.26
C ARG A 11 -15.65 19.99 -47.44
N ASN A 12 -16.69 19.76 -46.64
CA ASN A 12 -17.30 20.77 -45.80
C ASN A 12 -16.36 21.16 -44.63
N LEU A 13 -15.67 20.18 -44.01
CA LEU A 13 -14.66 20.46 -42.99
C LEU A 13 -13.52 21.35 -43.50
N TRP A 14 -13.05 21.09 -44.73
CA TRP A 14 -12.01 21.89 -45.36
C TRP A 14 -12.48 23.26 -45.80
N ARG A 15 -13.74 23.42 -46.15
CA ARG A 15 -14.30 24.73 -46.59
C ARG A 15 -14.49 25.66 -45.39
N ASN A 16 -14.81 25.13 -44.20
CA ASN A 16 -15.05 25.90 -42.98
C ASN A 16 -13.94 25.61 -41.92
N LYS A 17 -12.67 25.79 -42.29
CA LYS A 17 -11.53 25.35 -41.50
C LYS A 17 -11.54 25.81 -40.03
N ALA A 18 -11.77 27.13 -39.80
CA ALA A 18 -11.72 27.70 -38.45
C ALA A 18 -12.80 27.07 -37.54
N PHE A 19 -14.03 26.97 -38.04
CA PHE A 19 -15.16 26.38 -37.31
C PHE A 19 -14.94 24.88 -37.05
N SER A 20 -14.44 24.16 -38.05
CA SER A 20 -14.13 22.72 -37.94
C SER A 20 -13.01 22.46 -36.93
N VAL A 21 -11.95 23.27 -36.93
CA VAL A 21 -10.87 23.16 -35.97
C VAL A 21 -11.35 23.39 -34.54
N ILE A 22 -12.12 24.46 -34.30
CA ILE A 22 -12.67 24.74 -32.96
C ILE A 22 -13.54 23.57 -32.45
N ASN A 23 -14.42 23.05 -33.31
CA ASN A 23 -15.29 21.94 -32.92
C ASN A 23 -14.52 20.64 -32.67
N ILE A 24 -13.54 20.32 -33.53
CA ILE A 24 -12.72 19.10 -33.34
C ILE A 24 -11.89 19.21 -32.07
N PHE A 25 -11.24 20.37 -31.83
CA PHE A 25 -10.47 20.56 -30.60
C PHE A 25 -11.36 20.58 -29.36
N GLY A 26 -12.52 21.21 -29.40
CA GLY A 26 -13.48 21.21 -28.29
C GLY A 26 -13.96 19.79 -27.96
N LEU A 27 -14.32 19.02 -29.00
CA LEU A 27 -14.73 17.62 -28.81
C LEU A 27 -13.55 16.76 -28.29
N ALA A 28 -12.35 16.95 -28.83
CA ALA A 28 -11.17 16.21 -28.40
C ALA A 28 -10.80 16.48 -26.92
N ILE A 29 -10.85 17.75 -26.50
CA ILE A 29 -10.61 18.12 -25.11
C ILE A 29 -11.71 17.55 -24.20
N GLY A 30 -12.98 17.65 -24.61
CA GLY A 30 -14.10 17.09 -23.86
C GLY A 30 -13.99 15.58 -23.68
N MET A 31 -13.67 14.86 -24.75
CA MET A 31 -13.46 13.40 -24.70
C MET A 31 -12.25 13.03 -23.85
N ALA A 32 -11.13 13.74 -23.99
CA ALA A 32 -9.94 13.50 -23.19
C ALA A 32 -10.23 13.70 -21.69
N SER A 33 -10.93 14.76 -21.33
CA SER A 33 -11.32 15.04 -19.94
C SER A 33 -12.24 13.95 -19.39
N ALA A 34 -13.24 13.52 -20.16
CA ALA A 34 -14.15 12.44 -19.77
C ALA A 34 -13.41 11.12 -19.55
N LEU A 35 -12.47 10.76 -20.44
CA LEU A 35 -11.64 9.56 -20.31
C LEU A 35 -10.72 9.62 -19.08
N LEU A 36 -10.11 10.77 -18.81
CA LEU A 36 -9.27 10.94 -17.61
C LEU A 36 -10.08 10.79 -16.32
N ILE A 37 -11.27 11.39 -16.26
CA ILE A 37 -12.17 11.24 -15.11
C ILE A 37 -12.61 9.78 -14.96
N PHE A 38 -12.94 9.11 -16.04
CA PHE A 38 -13.34 7.69 -16.03
C PHE A 38 -12.20 6.80 -15.52
N LEU A 39 -10.97 6.99 -16.01
CA LEU A 39 -9.79 6.26 -15.56
C LEU A 39 -9.48 6.53 -14.09
N TRP A 40 -9.64 7.78 -13.65
CA TRP A 40 -9.48 8.13 -12.23
C TRP A 40 -10.52 7.43 -11.35
N ILE A 41 -11.80 7.47 -11.72
CA ILE A 41 -12.87 6.76 -11.00
C ILE A 41 -12.57 5.25 -10.95
N GLN A 42 -12.17 4.66 -12.07
CA GLN A 42 -11.83 3.24 -12.14
C GLN A 42 -10.67 2.88 -11.21
N ASN A 43 -9.64 3.71 -11.16
CA ASN A 43 -8.52 3.53 -10.24
C ASN A 43 -8.98 3.64 -8.77
N GLU A 44 -9.74 4.68 -8.43
CA GLU A 44 -10.24 4.93 -7.07
C GLU A 44 -11.16 3.80 -6.58
N THR A 45 -12.11 3.40 -7.42
CA THR A 45 -13.03 2.30 -7.09
C THR A 45 -12.37 0.92 -7.11
N GLY A 46 -11.18 0.79 -7.70
CA GLY A 46 -10.36 -0.43 -7.72
C GLY A 46 -9.39 -0.56 -6.55
N MET A 47 -9.30 0.47 -5.68
CA MET A 47 -8.39 0.49 -4.53
C MET A 47 -8.66 -0.69 -3.59
N GLU A 48 -7.59 -1.42 -3.20
CA GLU A 48 -7.60 -2.57 -2.27
C GLU A 48 -8.52 -3.75 -2.65
N ARG A 49 -9.11 -3.77 -3.85
CA ARG A 49 -10.04 -4.85 -4.26
C ARG A 49 -9.39 -6.20 -4.51
N PHE A 50 -8.07 -6.27 -4.55
CA PHE A 50 -7.33 -7.50 -4.76
C PHE A 50 -7.21 -8.36 -3.48
N HIS A 51 -7.59 -7.84 -2.32
CA HIS A 51 -7.57 -8.59 -1.08
C HIS A 51 -8.76 -9.55 -1.00
N GLU A 52 -8.49 -10.84 -0.81
CA GLU A 52 -9.51 -11.89 -0.72
C GLU A 52 -10.53 -11.66 0.39
N LYS A 53 -10.09 -11.04 1.49
CA LYS A 53 -10.93 -10.72 2.66
C LYS A 53 -11.42 -9.26 2.64
N GLY A 54 -11.29 -8.54 1.52
CA GLY A 54 -11.60 -7.10 1.43
C GLY A 54 -12.99 -6.74 1.93
N ASP A 55 -14.01 -7.54 1.61
CA ASP A 55 -15.40 -7.33 2.03
C ASP A 55 -15.63 -7.45 3.55
N ARG A 56 -14.67 -8.04 4.28
CA ARG A 56 -14.69 -8.25 5.73
C ARG A 56 -13.58 -7.53 6.47
N THR A 57 -12.82 -6.72 5.77
CA THR A 57 -11.69 -5.96 6.34
C THR A 57 -12.11 -4.53 6.59
N TYR A 58 -11.92 -4.06 7.79
CA TYR A 58 -12.33 -2.73 8.25
C TYR A 58 -11.12 -1.95 8.74
N LEU A 59 -10.99 -0.72 8.30
CA LEU A 59 -10.03 0.22 8.86
C LEU A 59 -10.66 0.93 10.06
N MET A 60 -9.97 0.87 11.20
CA MET A 60 -10.44 1.53 12.41
C MET A 60 -10.04 3.00 12.42
N TYR A 61 -10.97 3.86 12.84
CA TYR A 61 -10.77 5.29 12.98
C TYR A 61 -11.01 5.72 14.42
N ASN A 62 -10.20 6.65 14.89
CA ASN A 62 -10.56 7.42 16.07
C ASN A 62 -11.57 8.50 15.71
N ARG A 63 -12.50 8.75 16.62
CA ARG A 63 -13.48 9.82 16.50
C ARG A 63 -13.58 10.58 17.82
N ASP A 64 -13.54 11.89 17.75
CA ASP A 64 -13.74 12.77 18.89
C ASP A 64 -14.60 13.97 18.50
N LYS A 65 -14.95 14.78 19.50
CA LYS A 65 -15.65 16.05 19.32
C LYS A 65 -14.77 17.17 19.81
N ASP A 66 -14.70 18.24 19.05
CA ASP A 66 -14.07 19.47 19.52
C ASP A 66 -14.90 20.14 20.65
N PRO A 67 -14.37 21.16 21.32
CA PRO A 67 -15.09 21.87 22.37
C PRO A 67 -16.41 22.50 21.91
N GLU A 68 -16.57 22.73 20.61
CA GLU A 68 -17.77 23.25 19.96
C GLU A 68 -18.79 22.15 19.59
N GLY A 69 -18.45 20.88 19.86
CA GLY A 69 -19.31 19.72 19.63
C GLY A 69 -19.25 19.16 18.20
N LYS A 70 -18.39 19.70 17.32
CA LYS A 70 -18.19 19.21 15.95
C LYS A 70 -17.37 17.93 15.97
N ALA A 71 -17.92 16.86 15.38
CA ALA A 71 -17.23 15.58 15.27
C ALA A 71 -16.11 15.64 14.22
N TRP A 72 -14.95 15.10 14.58
CA TRP A 72 -13.83 14.88 13.67
C TRP A 72 -13.29 13.44 13.84
N ALA A 73 -12.66 12.91 12.82
CA ALA A 73 -12.14 11.56 12.82
C ALA A 73 -10.76 11.53 12.16
N TRP A 74 -9.89 10.61 12.63
CA TRP A 74 -8.56 10.39 12.06
C TRP A 74 -8.21 8.91 12.06
N GLN A 75 -7.31 8.54 11.15
CA GLN A 75 -7.02 7.13 10.85
C GLN A 75 -6.13 6.44 11.88
N THR A 76 -5.30 7.18 12.61
CA THR A 76 -4.39 6.56 13.56
C THR A 76 -5.09 6.17 14.85
N THR A 77 -4.76 5.01 15.38
CA THR A 77 -5.35 4.40 16.57
C THR A 77 -4.28 4.06 17.61
N PRO A 78 -4.67 3.79 18.88
CA PRO A 78 -3.74 3.32 19.91
C PRO A 78 -3.18 1.94 19.58
N LYS A 79 -1.90 1.71 19.87
CA LYS A 79 -1.23 0.42 19.65
C LYS A 79 -1.90 -0.75 20.36
N VAL A 80 -2.54 -0.51 21.51
CA VAL A 80 -3.25 -1.53 22.31
C VAL A 80 -4.57 -1.98 21.70
N LEU A 81 -5.16 -1.20 20.78
CA LEU A 81 -6.49 -1.42 20.25
C LEU A 81 -6.63 -2.81 19.59
N ALA A 82 -5.69 -3.19 18.70
CA ALA A 82 -5.75 -4.47 17.99
C ALA A 82 -5.80 -5.67 18.94
N THR A 83 -4.96 -5.66 19.98
CA THR A 83 -4.92 -6.72 20.98
C THR A 83 -6.22 -6.80 21.78
N LYS A 84 -6.80 -5.64 22.11
CA LYS A 84 -8.06 -5.56 22.84
C LYS A 84 -9.26 -6.00 21.99
N LEU A 85 -9.32 -5.59 20.73
CA LEU A 85 -10.37 -6.00 19.82
C LEU A 85 -10.45 -7.53 19.71
N LYS A 86 -9.33 -8.20 19.48
CA LYS A 86 -9.29 -9.68 19.41
C LYS A 86 -9.70 -10.36 20.71
N LYS A 87 -9.38 -9.75 21.85
CA LYS A 87 -9.68 -10.33 23.16
C LYS A 87 -11.15 -10.15 23.56
N ASP A 88 -11.69 -8.97 23.31
CA ASP A 88 -12.95 -8.53 23.90
C ASP A 88 -14.15 -8.74 22.93
N TYR A 89 -13.88 -8.96 21.63
CA TYR A 89 -14.91 -9.13 20.59
C TYR A 89 -14.71 -10.41 19.79
N PRO A 90 -15.48 -11.48 20.08
CA PRO A 90 -15.37 -12.77 19.39
C PRO A 90 -15.65 -12.71 17.88
N GLU A 91 -16.37 -11.67 17.42
CA GLU A 91 -16.68 -11.44 16.01
C GLU A 91 -15.45 -10.98 15.21
N VAL A 92 -14.40 -10.49 15.88
CA VAL A 92 -13.15 -10.07 15.27
C VAL A 92 -12.25 -11.29 15.05
N GLU A 93 -12.23 -11.80 13.83
CA GLU A 93 -11.39 -12.95 13.43
C GLU A 93 -9.90 -12.65 13.63
N ASP A 94 -9.45 -11.48 13.15
CA ASP A 94 -8.09 -10.97 13.36
C ASP A 94 -8.07 -9.44 13.43
N ALA A 95 -7.04 -8.89 14.07
CA ALA A 95 -6.76 -7.46 14.09
C ALA A 95 -5.26 -7.27 13.96
N VAL A 96 -4.84 -6.48 12.99
CA VAL A 96 -3.44 -6.27 12.65
C VAL A 96 -3.11 -4.80 12.60
N ARG A 97 -1.94 -4.45 13.11
CA ARG A 97 -1.42 -3.09 13.11
C ARG A 97 -0.45 -2.90 11.95
N TYR A 98 -0.40 -1.70 11.47
CA TYR A 98 0.53 -1.24 10.45
C TYR A 98 1.11 0.11 10.88
N ASN A 99 2.44 0.22 10.95
CA ASN A 99 3.11 1.46 11.32
C ASN A 99 4.28 1.72 10.37
N ASN A 100 4.21 2.79 9.62
CA ASN A 100 5.24 3.20 8.66
C ASN A 100 6.56 3.53 9.35
N ILE A 101 7.65 3.11 8.74
CA ILE A 101 9.01 3.39 9.18
C ILE A 101 9.95 3.57 7.99
N THR A 102 11.06 4.23 8.21
CA THR A 102 12.14 4.36 7.24
C THR A 102 13.44 4.06 7.94
N PHE A 103 14.16 3.04 7.47
CA PHE A 103 15.47 2.66 7.98
C PHE A 103 16.51 2.60 6.86
N LEU A 104 17.77 2.71 7.26
CA LEU A 104 18.92 2.38 6.42
C LEU A 104 19.15 0.87 6.47
N LEU A 105 18.96 0.19 5.34
CA LEU A 105 19.20 -1.24 5.21
C LEU A 105 20.52 -1.48 4.48
N THR A 106 21.33 -2.36 5.05
CA THR A 106 22.65 -2.71 4.53
C THR A 106 22.76 -4.20 4.24
N ALA A 107 23.20 -4.55 3.03
CA ALA A 107 23.53 -5.92 2.63
C ALA A 107 24.86 -5.88 1.84
N GLY A 108 25.93 -6.46 2.39
CA GLY A 108 27.29 -6.31 1.85
C GLY A 108 27.69 -4.83 1.76
N GLU A 109 28.12 -4.41 0.57
CA GLU A 109 28.51 -3.01 0.29
C GLU A 109 27.33 -2.06 0.05
N LYS A 110 26.13 -2.60 -0.18
CA LYS A 110 24.96 -1.80 -0.53
C LYS A 110 24.26 -1.26 0.72
N LYS A 111 23.96 0.04 0.69
CA LYS A 111 23.24 0.76 1.73
C LYS A 111 22.10 1.54 1.11
N LEU A 112 20.88 1.22 1.47
CA LEU A 112 19.67 1.82 0.89
C LEU A 112 18.74 2.30 2.00
N ASN A 113 18.39 3.58 1.98
CA ASN A 113 17.36 4.13 2.85
C ASN A 113 16.00 3.90 2.20
N LYS A 114 15.12 3.15 2.84
CA LYS A 114 13.87 2.68 2.25
C LYS A 114 12.71 2.73 3.24
N ARG A 115 11.51 2.92 2.70
CA ARG A 115 10.28 2.86 3.49
C ARG A 115 9.89 1.41 3.74
N GLY A 116 9.55 1.12 4.97
CA GLY A 116 8.98 -0.15 5.39
C GLY A 116 7.86 0.05 6.39
N ALA A 117 7.42 -1.03 7.00
CA ALA A 117 6.45 -0.97 8.08
C ALA A 117 6.69 -2.04 9.14
N PHE A 118 6.35 -1.70 10.39
CA PHE A 118 6.11 -2.70 11.43
C PHE A 118 4.68 -3.22 11.30
N VAL A 119 4.54 -4.54 11.33
CA VAL A 119 3.25 -5.21 11.20
C VAL A 119 3.12 -6.38 12.16
N ASP A 120 1.90 -6.71 12.54
CA ASP A 120 1.65 -7.93 13.29
C ASP A 120 1.87 -9.18 12.42
N SER A 121 2.17 -10.32 13.04
CA SER A 121 2.45 -11.58 12.34
C SER A 121 1.28 -12.09 11.47
N GLY A 122 0.06 -11.66 11.76
CA GLY A 122 -1.15 -11.95 10.98
C GLY A 122 -1.34 -11.10 9.73
N PHE A 123 -0.51 -10.07 9.53
CA PHE A 123 -0.69 -9.10 8.45
C PHE A 123 -0.82 -9.73 7.06
N LEU A 124 0.06 -10.69 6.73
CA LEU A 124 0.04 -11.38 5.44
C LEU A 124 -1.13 -12.38 5.27
N LYS A 125 -1.88 -12.67 6.35
CA LYS A 125 -3.11 -13.48 6.31
C LYS A 125 -4.36 -12.62 6.14
N VAL A 126 -4.34 -11.42 6.69
CA VAL A 126 -5.44 -10.44 6.56
C VAL A 126 -5.38 -9.81 5.17
N PHE A 127 -4.19 -9.37 4.77
CA PHE A 127 -3.95 -8.75 3.48
C PHE A 127 -3.29 -9.74 2.51
N SER A 128 -3.92 -9.93 1.36
CA SER A 128 -3.54 -10.95 0.37
C SER A 128 -2.38 -10.48 -0.53
N PHE A 129 -1.29 -9.99 0.06
CA PHE A 129 -0.07 -9.69 -0.70
C PHE A 129 0.63 -10.99 -1.07
N PRO A 130 0.82 -11.28 -2.38
CA PRO A 130 1.38 -12.55 -2.80
C PRO A 130 2.85 -12.69 -2.39
N LEU A 131 3.20 -13.76 -1.67
CA LEU A 131 4.58 -14.17 -1.46
C LEU A 131 5.09 -14.92 -2.70
N ILE A 132 6.26 -14.53 -3.21
CA ILE A 132 7.00 -15.27 -4.24
C ILE A 132 7.79 -16.39 -3.59
N GLU A 133 8.38 -16.09 -2.42
CA GLU A 133 9.15 -17.03 -1.61
C GLU A 133 8.80 -16.85 -0.13
N GLY A 134 8.83 -17.95 0.63
CA GLY A 134 8.47 -17.98 2.03
C GLY A 134 7.03 -18.42 2.27
N ASN A 135 6.58 -18.29 3.52
CA ASN A 135 5.24 -18.70 3.95
C ASN A 135 4.64 -17.63 4.86
N ALA A 136 3.42 -17.19 4.56
CA ALA A 136 2.71 -16.14 5.30
C ALA A 136 2.52 -16.46 6.80
N ASP A 137 2.44 -17.74 7.15
CA ASP A 137 2.31 -18.17 8.54
C ASP A 137 3.57 -17.93 9.38
N ASN A 138 4.75 -17.91 8.75
CA ASN A 138 6.03 -17.93 9.46
C ASN A 138 6.90 -16.70 9.16
N ALA A 139 6.68 -16.03 8.05
CA ALA A 139 7.56 -14.96 7.55
C ALA A 139 7.78 -13.81 8.56
N LEU A 140 6.79 -13.52 9.39
CA LEU A 140 6.81 -12.41 10.37
C LEU A 140 6.77 -12.88 11.84
N LYS A 141 7.07 -14.17 12.13
CA LYS A 141 7.06 -14.67 13.52
C LYS A 141 8.33 -14.37 14.31
N GLY A 142 9.48 -14.43 13.66
CA GLY A 142 10.76 -14.17 14.32
C GLY A 142 10.98 -12.67 14.52
N ILE A 143 11.45 -12.26 15.70
CA ILE A 143 11.71 -10.83 16.00
C ILE A 143 12.69 -10.23 14.98
N TYR A 144 13.70 -10.98 14.57
CA TYR A 144 14.71 -10.57 13.58
C TYR A 144 14.41 -11.10 12.17
N SER A 145 13.15 -11.29 11.83
CA SER A 145 12.74 -11.59 10.45
C SER A 145 12.49 -10.30 9.67
N ILE A 146 12.74 -10.34 8.37
CA ILE A 146 12.39 -9.26 7.44
C ILE A 146 11.82 -9.86 6.16
N VAL A 147 10.71 -9.29 5.69
CA VAL A 147 10.11 -9.61 4.41
C VAL A 147 10.38 -8.46 3.45
N LEU A 148 10.86 -8.75 2.24
CA LEU A 148 11.24 -7.75 1.24
C LEU A 148 10.28 -7.82 0.05
N THR A 149 10.05 -6.70 -0.64
CA THR A 149 9.48 -6.74 -1.98
C THR A 149 10.51 -7.26 -2.99
N GLU A 150 10.04 -7.84 -4.09
CA GLU A 150 10.91 -8.39 -5.15
C GLU A 150 11.89 -7.33 -5.68
N LYS A 151 11.39 -6.15 -5.98
CA LYS A 151 12.20 -5.01 -6.44
C LYS A 151 13.28 -4.63 -5.44
N PHE A 152 12.94 -4.61 -4.16
CA PHE A 152 13.89 -4.24 -3.11
C PHE A 152 14.91 -5.35 -2.86
N ALA A 153 14.50 -6.62 -2.87
CA ALA A 153 15.42 -7.76 -2.80
C ALA A 153 16.43 -7.73 -3.96
N LYS A 154 15.98 -7.47 -5.20
CA LYS A 154 16.87 -7.28 -6.36
C LYS A 154 17.80 -6.07 -6.21
N ALA A 155 17.34 -4.99 -5.61
CA ALA A 155 18.17 -3.81 -5.37
C ALA A 155 19.30 -4.12 -4.37
N LEU A 156 19.02 -4.87 -3.30
CA LEU A 156 20.00 -5.25 -2.28
C LEU A 156 20.96 -6.35 -2.75
N PHE A 157 20.44 -7.42 -3.31
CA PHE A 157 21.20 -8.65 -3.58
C PHE A 157 21.55 -8.85 -5.06
N GLY A 158 21.00 -8.06 -5.96
CA GLY A 158 21.22 -8.19 -7.41
C GLY A 158 20.56 -9.44 -7.97
N LYS A 159 21.37 -10.34 -8.50
CA LYS A 159 20.93 -11.64 -9.07
C LYS A 159 21.01 -12.80 -8.07
N GLU A 160 21.52 -12.55 -6.88
CA GLU A 160 21.65 -13.58 -5.87
C GLU A 160 20.33 -13.83 -5.16
N GLU A 161 20.08 -15.06 -4.76
CA GLU A 161 18.93 -15.44 -3.93
C GLU A 161 18.95 -14.65 -2.61
N ALA A 162 17.81 -14.01 -2.27
CA ALA A 162 17.73 -13.16 -1.08
C ALA A 162 17.27 -13.93 0.17
N MET A 163 16.51 -15.03 -0.02
CA MET A 163 16.01 -15.83 1.11
C MET A 163 17.13 -16.33 2.02
N GLY A 164 16.90 -16.24 3.32
CA GLY A 164 17.87 -16.65 4.36
C GLY A 164 19.08 -15.73 4.52
N LYS A 165 19.26 -14.73 3.66
CA LYS A 165 20.38 -13.76 3.81
C LYS A 165 20.11 -12.75 4.89
N THR A 166 21.17 -12.15 5.37
CA THR A 166 21.16 -11.13 6.43
C THR A 166 21.09 -9.73 5.84
N VAL A 167 20.16 -8.94 6.36
CA VAL A 167 20.05 -7.49 6.15
C VAL A 167 20.27 -6.80 7.48
N ARG A 168 21.21 -5.86 7.53
CA ARG A 168 21.48 -5.05 8.72
C ARG A 168 20.65 -3.77 8.70
N ILE A 169 19.95 -3.51 9.81
CA ILE A 169 19.07 -2.35 9.97
C ILE A 169 19.77 -1.31 10.85
N ASP A 170 19.89 -0.08 10.34
CA ASP A 170 20.53 1.09 11.01
C ASP A 170 21.84 0.79 11.73
N SER A 171 22.58 -0.18 11.24
CA SER A 171 23.81 -0.66 11.88
C SER A 171 23.62 -1.24 13.30
N VAL A 172 22.39 -1.47 13.73
CA VAL A 172 22.03 -1.96 15.07
C VAL A 172 21.75 -3.46 15.08
N SER A 173 20.87 -3.93 14.18
CA SER A 173 20.38 -5.31 14.20
C SER A 173 20.55 -6.00 12.86
N ASN A 174 20.84 -7.29 12.92
CA ASN A 174 20.85 -8.17 11.76
C ASN A 174 19.53 -8.92 11.68
N CYS A 175 18.81 -8.74 10.58
CA CYS A 175 17.56 -9.44 10.29
C CYS A 175 17.77 -10.45 9.16
N THR A 176 17.11 -11.60 9.25
CA THR A 176 17.15 -12.64 8.23
C THR A 176 15.96 -12.46 7.28
N VAL A 177 16.20 -12.52 5.99
CA VAL A 177 15.13 -12.50 4.97
C VAL A 177 14.34 -13.81 5.05
N THR A 178 13.07 -13.69 5.39
CA THR A 178 12.16 -14.82 5.64
C THR A 178 11.00 -14.90 4.65
N GLY A 179 10.92 -13.93 3.74
CA GLY A 179 9.93 -13.92 2.68
C GLY A 179 10.23 -12.85 1.63
N ILE A 180 9.82 -13.15 0.39
CA ILE A 180 9.85 -12.21 -0.73
C ILE A 180 8.41 -12.01 -1.21
N LEU A 181 7.92 -10.79 -1.15
CA LEU A 181 6.63 -10.38 -1.68
C LEU A 181 6.76 -9.96 -3.14
N LYS A 182 5.74 -10.24 -3.91
CA LYS A 182 5.56 -9.58 -5.21
C LYS A 182 5.49 -8.07 -4.98
N ASP A 183 5.96 -7.28 -5.95
CA ASP A 183 5.87 -5.82 -5.86
C ASP A 183 4.42 -5.37 -5.68
N LEU A 184 4.24 -4.33 -4.89
CA LEU A 184 2.92 -3.82 -4.58
C LEU A 184 2.21 -3.31 -5.83
N PRO A 185 0.92 -3.59 -6.00
CA PRO A 185 0.15 -3.02 -7.08
C PRO A 185 -0.04 -1.51 -6.88
N ASN A 186 -0.31 -0.79 -7.99
CA ASN A 186 -0.47 0.67 -7.93
C ASN A 186 -1.77 1.12 -7.24
N ASN A 187 -2.74 0.20 -7.10
CA ASN A 187 -4.06 0.45 -6.51
C ASN A 187 -4.14 0.00 -5.04
N THR A 188 -3.09 0.28 -4.28
CA THR A 188 -3.04 0.05 -2.82
C THR A 188 -2.61 1.31 -2.08
N GLN A 189 -3.13 1.53 -0.87
CA GLN A 189 -2.69 2.58 0.05
C GLN A 189 -1.37 2.22 0.75
N PHE A 190 -1.05 0.93 0.80
CA PHE A 190 0.18 0.46 1.40
C PHE A 190 1.38 0.87 0.55
N GLN A 191 2.41 1.40 1.20
CA GLN A 191 3.65 1.83 0.56
C GLN A 191 4.84 1.38 1.39
N PHE A 192 5.37 0.22 1.06
CA PHE A 192 6.55 -0.32 1.73
C PHE A 192 7.44 -1.10 0.75
N ASP A 193 8.73 -1.08 1.00
CA ASP A 193 9.72 -1.93 0.34
C ASP A 193 10.05 -3.17 1.20
N TYR A 194 9.79 -3.10 2.52
CA TYR A 194 10.01 -4.20 3.47
C TYR A 194 9.02 -4.17 4.63
N LEU A 195 8.83 -5.33 5.26
CA LEU A 195 8.05 -5.51 6.48
C LEU A 195 8.92 -6.06 7.59
N LEU A 196 8.73 -5.53 8.80
CA LEU A 196 9.32 -6.00 10.04
C LEU A 196 8.21 -6.44 10.99
N PRO A 197 8.43 -7.49 11.79
CA PRO A 197 7.43 -7.92 12.76
C PRO A 197 7.27 -6.89 13.87
N TRP A 198 6.07 -6.81 14.45
CA TRP A 198 5.77 -5.95 15.59
C TRP A 198 6.70 -6.19 16.79
N GLY A 199 7.14 -7.44 16.97
CA GLY A 199 8.12 -7.80 18.00
C GLY A 199 9.45 -7.05 17.89
N TYR A 200 9.86 -6.68 16.67
CA TYR A 200 11.06 -5.87 16.47
C TYR A 200 10.88 -4.43 16.99
N MET A 201 9.70 -3.84 16.77
CA MET A 201 9.34 -2.54 17.33
C MET A 201 9.36 -2.55 18.87
N ASN A 202 8.85 -3.63 19.47
CA ASN A 202 8.88 -3.81 20.93
C ASN A 202 10.32 -3.91 21.46
N MET A 203 11.19 -4.63 20.76
CA MET A 203 12.61 -4.77 21.10
C MET A 203 13.35 -3.42 21.05
N LEU A 204 12.96 -2.52 20.13
CA LEU A 204 13.49 -1.15 20.08
C LEU A 204 12.99 -0.25 21.23
N GLY A 205 12.10 -0.74 22.08
CA GLY A 205 11.50 0.05 23.16
C GLY A 205 10.44 1.06 22.69
N TRP A 206 9.95 0.92 21.47
CA TRP A 206 8.96 1.85 20.86
C TRP A 206 7.51 1.42 21.09
N ASN A 207 7.31 0.36 21.85
CA ASN A 207 5.98 -0.10 22.21
C ASN A 207 5.44 0.73 23.38
N ASP A 208 4.45 1.56 23.10
CA ASP A 208 3.68 2.28 24.09
C ASP A 208 2.28 1.64 24.16
N GLU A 209 1.93 1.12 25.33
CA GLU A 209 0.62 0.51 25.60
C GLU A 209 -0.43 1.51 26.09
N SER A 210 -0.17 2.80 25.92
CA SER A 210 -1.10 3.87 26.27
C SER A 210 -2.27 3.97 25.28
N TRP A 211 -3.47 4.21 25.80
CA TRP A 211 -4.63 4.56 24.99
C TRP A 211 -4.54 6.00 24.39
N GLY A 212 -3.69 6.83 24.94
CA GLY A 212 -3.50 8.22 24.49
C GLY A 212 -2.58 8.37 23.29
N ASN A 213 -1.80 7.34 22.92
CA ASN A 213 -0.86 7.41 21.82
C ASN A 213 -1.44 6.77 20.55
N ASN A 214 -1.95 7.61 19.67
CA ASN A 214 -2.55 7.23 18.39
C ASN A 214 -1.51 7.30 17.28
N SER A 215 -0.83 6.21 17.00
CA SER A 215 0.31 6.18 16.06
C SER A 215 0.31 5.03 15.05
N VAL A 216 -0.73 4.19 15.03
CA VAL A 216 -0.82 3.02 14.15
C VAL A 216 -2.14 2.99 13.36
N TYR A 217 -2.09 2.31 12.23
CA TYR A 217 -3.23 2.05 11.35
C TYR A 217 -3.69 0.62 11.49
#